data_2a68b3ccf6ab7779acdd640b3f13f47e
#
_entry.id   2a68b3ccf6ab7779acdd640b3f13f47e
#
_cell.length_a   1.000
_cell.length_b   1.000
_cell.length_c   1.000
_cell.angle_alpha   90.00
_cell.angle_beta   90.00
_cell.angle_gamma   90.00
#
_symmetry.space_group_name_H-M   'P 1'
#
loop_
_entity.id
_entity.type
_entity.pdbx_description
1 polymer ?
#
loop_
_entity_poly.entity_id
_entity_poly.type
_entity_poly.pdbx_seq_one_letter_code
_entity_poly.pdbx_strand_id
1 'polypeptide(L)'
;LFLVVFDLMVLKSLYLLIFVFIVDAMIIYFLPKKNVAYEYVFVDGQIDFDFIINGERRKHKKRIDMEKIELIAPEDAPVLYNSRNLPMEDYSSRMSGDKHYIAVVLGDKGKERIRFTPDEKMLELMKLKGRSKVQEA
;
A
#
# COMPACT_ATOMS: atom_id res chain seq x y z
N LEU A 1 -45.55 -22.14 -32.85
CA LEU A 1 -44.87 -20.84 -32.93
C LEU A 1 -44.74 -20.16 -31.57
N PHE A 2 -45.82 -20.16 -30.78
CA PHE A 2 -45.85 -19.55 -29.45
C PHE A 2 -44.82 -20.20 -28.50
N LEU A 3 -44.72 -21.53 -28.49
CA LEU A 3 -43.78 -22.27 -27.68
C LEU A 3 -42.32 -21.93 -28.02
N VAL A 4 -42.01 -21.81 -29.30
CA VAL A 4 -40.67 -21.46 -29.77
C VAL A 4 -40.29 -20.03 -29.35
N VAL A 5 -41.22 -19.09 -29.44
CA VAL A 5 -40.99 -17.70 -29.00
C VAL A 5 -40.82 -17.65 -27.48
N PHE A 6 -41.62 -18.41 -26.76
CA PHE A 6 -41.51 -18.49 -25.29
C PHE A 6 -40.14 -19.07 -24.89
N ASP A 7 -39.71 -20.16 -25.50
CA ASP A 7 -38.41 -20.75 -25.25
C ASP A 7 -37.26 -19.79 -25.55
N LEU A 8 -37.36 -19.05 -26.64
CA LEU A 8 -36.36 -18.02 -26.99
C LEU A 8 -36.32 -16.88 -25.96
N MET A 9 -37.49 -16.48 -25.44
CA MET A 9 -37.56 -15.47 -24.41
C MET A 9 -36.94 -15.94 -23.09
N VAL A 10 -37.25 -17.18 -22.71
CA VAL A 10 -36.68 -17.77 -21.47
C VAL A 10 -35.18 -17.96 -21.60
N LEU A 11 -34.72 -18.46 -22.75
CA LEU A 11 -33.27 -18.59 -23.00
C LEU A 11 -32.56 -17.27 -22.98
N LYS A 12 -33.14 -16.23 -23.58
CA LYS A 12 -32.55 -14.89 -23.51
C LYS A 12 -32.49 -14.38 -22.08
N SER A 13 -33.50 -14.62 -21.29
CA SER A 13 -33.53 -14.24 -19.89
C SER A 13 -32.44 -15.01 -19.08
N LEU A 14 -32.27 -16.28 -19.40
CA LEU A 14 -31.22 -17.09 -18.75
C LEU A 14 -29.82 -16.60 -19.12
N TYR A 15 -29.55 -16.30 -20.37
CA TYR A 15 -28.28 -15.74 -20.81
C TYR A 15 -28.01 -14.38 -20.17
N LEU A 16 -29.04 -13.54 -20.08
CA LEU A 16 -28.90 -12.25 -19.40
C LEU A 16 -28.55 -12.44 -17.93
N LEU A 17 -29.19 -13.37 -17.25
CA LEU A 17 -28.92 -13.69 -15.85
C LEU A 17 -27.48 -14.18 -15.65
N ILE A 18 -27.02 -15.08 -16.51
CA ILE A 18 -25.64 -15.57 -16.50
C ILE A 18 -24.66 -14.41 -16.76
N PHE A 19 -24.96 -13.54 -17.70
CA PHE A 19 -24.14 -12.37 -18.00
C PHE A 19 -24.01 -11.44 -16.79
N VAL A 20 -25.12 -11.16 -16.13
CA VAL A 20 -25.14 -10.34 -14.90
C VAL A 20 -24.30 -10.99 -13.81
N PHE A 21 -24.43 -12.30 -13.60
CA PHE A 21 -23.61 -13.02 -12.63
C PHE A 21 -22.12 -12.95 -12.93
N ILE A 22 -21.75 -13.06 -14.19
CA ILE A 22 -20.34 -12.94 -14.61
C ILE A 22 -19.81 -11.53 -14.34
N VAL A 23 -20.60 -10.50 -14.66
CA VAL A 23 -20.22 -9.11 -14.43
C VAL A 23 -20.07 -8.83 -12.94
N ASP A 24 -21.00 -9.29 -12.11
CA ASP A 24 -20.93 -9.15 -10.66
C ASP A 24 -19.70 -9.85 -10.10
N ALA A 25 -19.43 -11.06 -10.56
CA ALA A 25 -18.25 -11.81 -10.13
C ALA A 25 -16.96 -11.08 -10.54
N MET A 26 -16.91 -10.49 -11.73
CA MET A 26 -15.78 -9.67 -12.17
C MET A 26 -15.61 -8.43 -11.32
N ILE A 27 -16.70 -7.73 -11.02
CA ILE A 27 -16.67 -6.55 -10.15
C ILE A 27 -16.14 -6.93 -8.76
N ILE A 28 -16.64 -8.01 -8.17
CA ILE A 28 -16.19 -8.48 -6.86
C ILE A 28 -14.71 -8.90 -6.91
N TYR A 29 -14.28 -9.50 -8.00
CA TYR A 29 -12.89 -9.95 -8.15
C TYR A 29 -11.90 -8.78 -8.34
N PHE A 30 -12.28 -7.78 -9.14
CA PHE A 30 -11.42 -6.64 -9.44
C PHE A 30 -11.54 -5.48 -8.46
N LEU A 31 -12.63 -5.39 -7.69
CA LEU A 31 -12.70 -4.44 -6.61
C LEU A 31 -11.63 -4.75 -5.56
N PRO A 32 -10.95 -3.71 -5.04
CA PRO A 32 -10.05 -3.93 -3.90
C PRO A 32 -10.87 -4.43 -2.73
N LYS A 33 -10.84 -5.72 -2.53
CA LYS A 33 -11.69 -6.46 -1.59
C LYS A 33 -11.42 -6.13 -0.12
N LYS A 34 -10.35 -5.41 0.14
CA LYS A 34 -9.87 -5.25 1.50
C LYS A 34 -9.54 -3.80 1.73
N ASN A 35 -10.17 -3.19 2.70
CA ASN A 35 -9.68 -1.96 3.27
C ASN A 35 -8.38 -2.30 4.01
N VAL A 36 -7.28 -2.19 3.30
CA VAL A 36 -5.96 -2.39 3.87
C VAL A 36 -5.46 -1.03 4.32
N ALA A 37 -5.34 -0.86 5.62
CA ALA A 37 -4.69 0.30 6.21
C ALA A 37 -3.30 -0.11 6.70
N TYR A 38 -2.29 0.70 6.43
CA TYR A 38 -0.96 0.49 6.98
C TYR A 38 -0.84 1.24 8.30
N GLU A 39 -0.33 0.58 9.30
CA GLU A 39 -0.03 1.17 10.59
C GLU A 39 1.48 1.14 10.81
N TYR A 40 2.02 2.27 11.23
CA TYR A 40 3.44 2.41 11.51
C TYR A 40 3.62 2.62 13.01
N VAL A 41 4.46 1.82 13.63
CA VAL A 41 4.80 1.95 15.04
C VAL A 41 6.30 2.21 15.15
N PHE A 42 6.66 3.31 15.78
CA PHE A 42 8.05 3.68 16.02
C PHE A 42 8.36 3.58 17.51
N VAL A 43 9.14 2.57 17.89
CA VAL A 43 9.51 2.31 19.29
C VAL A 43 10.98 1.88 19.34
N ASP A 44 11.73 2.47 20.25
CA ASP A 44 13.14 2.13 20.51
C ASP A 44 14.05 2.17 19.28
N GLY A 45 13.79 3.12 18.37
CA GLY A 45 14.58 3.25 17.14
C GLY A 45 14.27 2.23 16.08
N GLN A 46 13.16 1.50 16.21
CA GLN A 46 12.69 0.55 15.20
C GLN A 46 11.34 1.00 14.66
N ILE A 47 11.15 0.82 13.36
CA ILE A 47 9.88 1.09 12.68
C ILE A 47 9.25 -0.24 12.32
N ASP A 48 8.05 -0.49 12.85
CA ASP A 48 7.24 -1.63 12.48
C ASP A 48 6.20 -1.20 11.46
N PHE A 49 6.17 -1.88 10.33
CA PHE A 49 5.14 -1.72 9.32
C PHE A 49 4.15 -2.88 9.44
N ASP A 50 2.97 -2.55 9.91
CA ASP A 50 1.87 -3.49 10.02
C ASP A 50 0.79 -3.11 9.03
N PHE A 51 0.00 -4.08 8.59
CA PHE A 51 -1.20 -3.76 7.87
C PHE A 51 -2.43 -4.37 8.52
N ILE A 52 -3.50 -3.60 8.50
CA ILE A 52 -4.79 -3.99 9.07
C ILE A 52 -5.73 -4.28 7.91
N ILE A 53 -6.26 -5.49 7.88
CA ILE A 53 -7.21 -5.91 6.86
C ILE A 53 -8.62 -5.77 7.42
N ASN A 54 -9.46 -4.97 6.78
CA ASN A 54 -10.86 -4.74 7.16
C ASN A 54 -11.05 -4.30 8.62
N GLY A 55 -10.04 -3.64 9.21
CA GLY A 55 -10.08 -3.18 10.59
C GLY A 55 -9.97 -4.25 11.67
N GLU A 56 -9.90 -5.52 11.30
CA GLU A 56 -9.94 -6.64 12.25
C GLU A 56 -8.66 -7.43 12.37
N ARG A 57 -7.97 -7.67 11.24
CA ARG A 57 -6.76 -8.46 11.22
C ARG A 57 -5.54 -7.59 11.12
N ARG A 58 -4.62 -7.76 12.05
CA ARG A 58 -3.31 -7.11 12.03
C ARG A 58 -2.26 -8.12 11.60
N LYS A 59 -1.51 -7.81 10.55
CA LYS A 59 -0.34 -8.58 10.13
C LYS A 59 0.90 -7.72 10.21
N HIS A 60 1.91 -8.24 10.89
CA HIS A 60 3.23 -7.62 10.88
C HIS A 60 3.87 -7.85 9.50
N LYS A 61 4.24 -6.78 8.83
CA LYS A 61 4.81 -6.85 7.49
C LYS A 61 6.32 -6.75 7.49
N LYS A 62 6.86 -5.77 8.21
CA LYS A 62 8.31 -5.54 8.23
C LYS A 62 8.71 -4.73 9.46
N ARG A 63 9.89 -5.02 9.98
CA ARG A 63 10.54 -4.22 11.01
C ARG A 63 11.86 -3.70 10.50
N ILE A 64 12.10 -2.41 10.67
CA ILE A 64 13.32 -1.75 10.21
C ILE A 64 13.94 -1.00 11.38
N ASP A 65 15.24 -1.20 11.55
CA ASP A 65 16.02 -0.46 12.52
C ASP A 65 16.47 0.87 11.91
N MET A 66 16.33 1.97 12.66
CA MET A 66 16.78 3.30 12.22
C MET A 66 18.27 3.34 11.90
N GLU A 67 19.07 2.50 12.51
CA GLU A 67 20.50 2.41 12.21
C GLU A 67 20.78 1.95 10.79
N LYS A 68 19.88 1.13 10.23
CA LYS A 68 19.98 0.63 8.85
C LYS A 68 19.40 1.60 7.82
N ILE A 69 18.71 2.63 8.26
CA ILE A 69 18.18 3.65 7.36
C ILE A 69 19.29 4.63 7.02
N GLU A 70 19.52 4.81 5.75
CA GLU A 70 20.49 5.75 5.24
C GLU A 70 19.90 7.15 5.11
N LEU A 71 18.65 7.22 4.64
CA LEU A 71 18.00 8.47 4.29
C LEU A 71 16.47 8.30 4.31
N ILE A 72 15.78 9.30 4.84
CA ILE A 72 14.32 9.43 4.73
C ILE A 72 14.03 10.82 4.16
N ALA A 73 13.32 10.88 3.06
CA ALA A 73 12.97 12.13 2.40
C ALA A 73 11.61 12.04 1.71
N PRO A 74 10.95 13.17 1.44
CA PRO A 74 9.75 13.17 0.60
C PRO A 74 10.02 12.51 -0.75
N GLU A 75 9.01 11.83 -1.31
CA GLU A 75 9.19 11.04 -2.53
C GLU A 75 9.67 11.84 -3.74
N ASP A 76 9.38 13.13 -3.78
CA ASP A 76 9.78 14.04 -4.83
C ASP A 76 11.11 14.77 -4.56
N ALA A 77 11.77 14.47 -3.45
CA ALA A 77 13.00 15.17 -3.08
C ALA A 77 14.15 14.82 -4.04
N PRO A 78 14.93 15.83 -4.49
CA PRO A 78 16.07 15.60 -5.39
C PRO A 78 17.13 14.67 -4.82
N VAL A 79 17.27 14.60 -3.52
CA VAL A 79 18.25 13.73 -2.84
C VAL A 79 18.00 12.25 -3.12
N LEU A 80 16.77 11.87 -3.49
CA LEU A 80 16.42 10.48 -3.81
C LEU A 80 16.76 10.09 -5.25
N TYR A 81 17.23 11.01 -6.08
CA TYR A 81 17.48 10.77 -7.48
C TYR A 81 18.45 9.61 -7.73
N ASN A 82 19.52 9.53 -6.96
CA ASN A 82 20.51 8.47 -7.10
C ASN A 82 20.02 7.10 -6.63
N SER A 83 18.93 7.06 -5.88
CA SER A 83 18.36 5.83 -5.34
C SER A 83 17.18 5.29 -6.13
N ARG A 84 16.78 5.96 -7.22
CA ARG A 84 15.57 5.63 -7.99
C ARG A 84 15.57 4.23 -8.61
N ASN A 85 16.73 3.62 -8.80
CA ASN A 85 16.86 2.29 -9.39
C ASN A 85 16.82 1.16 -8.37
N LEU A 86 16.76 1.48 -7.08
CA LEU A 86 16.70 0.46 -6.04
C LEU A 86 15.30 -0.18 -6.00
N PRO A 87 15.20 -1.46 -5.61
CA PRO A 87 13.91 -2.09 -5.39
C PRO A 87 13.08 -1.30 -4.38
N MET A 88 11.79 -1.21 -4.59
CA MET A 88 10.88 -0.46 -3.71
C MET A 88 9.75 -1.34 -3.21
N GLU A 89 9.55 -1.33 -1.89
CA GLU A 89 8.35 -1.84 -1.25
C GLU A 89 7.45 -0.66 -0.88
N ASP A 90 6.18 -0.76 -1.20
CA ASP A 90 5.21 0.32 -1.00
C ASP A 90 4.26 -0.01 0.15
N TYR A 91 4.38 0.73 1.24
CA TYR A 91 3.49 0.69 2.40
C TYR A 91 2.77 2.01 2.60
N SER A 92 2.71 2.84 1.57
CA SER A 92 2.07 4.15 1.64
C SER A 92 0.54 4.05 1.68
N SER A 93 -0.10 5.10 2.21
CA SER A 93 -1.55 5.21 2.10
C SER A 93 -1.96 5.41 0.65
N ARG A 94 -3.18 4.97 0.32
CA ARG A 94 -3.74 5.16 -1.03
C ARG A 94 -4.55 6.45 -1.13
N MET A 95 -4.58 7.26 -0.09
CA MET A 95 -5.33 8.50 -0.09
C MET A 95 -4.59 9.57 -0.88
N SER A 96 -5.29 10.21 -1.80
CA SER A 96 -4.75 11.35 -2.54
C SER A 96 -4.59 12.55 -1.60
N GLY A 97 -3.50 13.27 -1.72
CA GLY A 97 -3.19 14.42 -0.88
C GLY A 97 -2.30 14.13 0.32
N ASP A 98 -2.13 12.87 0.69
CA ASP A 98 -1.18 12.50 1.73
C ASP A 98 0.26 12.65 1.22
N LYS A 99 1.12 13.14 2.09
CA LYS A 99 2.53 13.28 1.77
C LYS A 99 3.27 11.97 2.01
N HIS A 100 3.84 11.42 0.95
CA HIS A 100 4.58 10.17 1.00
C HIS A 100 6.08 10.42 1.14
N TYR A 101 6.73 9.55 1.88
CA TYR A 101 8.17 9.58 2.10
C TYR A 101 8.81 8.29 1.60
N ILE A 102 10.08 8.37 1.25
CA ILE A 102 10.87 7.21 0.88
C ILE A 102 12.04 7.09 1.84
N ALA A 103 12.17 5.91 2.44
CA ALA A 103 13.32 5.54 3.25
C ALA A 103 14.24 4.66 2.41
N VAL A 104 15.51 5.02 2.34
CA VAL A 104 16.55 4.18 1.73
C VAL A 104 17.17 3.37 2.86
N VAL A 105 17.07 2.06 2.77
CA VAL A 105 17.40 1.13 3.85
C VAL A 105 18.41 0.10 3.37
N LEU A 106 19.35 -0.25 4.22
CA LEU A 106 20.25 -1.39 3.97
C LEU A 106 19.55 -2.68 4.39
N GLY A 107 19.06 -3.43 3.41
CA GLY A 107 18.42 -4.72 3.63
C GLY A 107 19.40 -5.89 3.53
N ASP A 108 18.89 -7.10 3.73
CA ASP A 108 19.70 -8.33 3.69
C ASP A 108 20.31 -8.59 2.31
N LYS A 109 19.63 -8.14 1.26
CA LYS A 109 20.06 -8.33 -0.13
C LYS A 109 20.69 -7.09 -0.74
N GLY A 110 20.95 -6.05 0.04
CA GLY A 110 21.46 -4.78 -0.39
C GLY A 110 20.52 -3.62 -0.08
N LYS A 111 20.79 -2.47 -0.66
CA LYS A 111 19.95 -1.28 -0.44
C LYS A 111 18.59 -1.45 -1.11
N GLU A 112 17.56 -1.02 -0.42
CA GLU A 112 16.19 -1.00 -0.95
C GLU A 112 15.49 0.29 -0.53
N ARG A 113 14.37 0.58 -1.20
CA ARG A 113 13.53 1.73 -0.87
C ARG A 113 12.23 1.26 -0.25
N ILE A 114 11.74 2.02 0.72
CA ILE A 114 10.42 1.80 1.31
C ILE A 114 9.64 3.10 1.20
N ARG A 115 8.50 3.04 0.54
CA ARG A 115 7.57 4.15 0.43
C ARG A 115 6.52 4.02 1.53
N PHE A 116 6.32 5.08 2.30
CA PHE A 116 5.37 5.06 3.42
C PHE A 116 4.80 6.47 3.64
N THR A 117 3.75 6.55 4.43
CA THR A 117 3.05 7.81 4.71
C THR A 117 3.06 8.07 6.21
N PRO A 118 4.18 8.56 6.78
CA PRO A 118 4.26 8.84 8.20
C PRO A 118 3.43 10.08 8.56
N ASP A 119 2.85 10.10 9.75
CA ASP A 119 2.23 11.29 10.29
C ASP A 119 3.29 12.24 10.89
N GLU A 120 2.87 13.43 11.27
CA GLU A 120 3.78 14.44 11.85
C GLU A 120 4.46 13.94 13.12
N LYS A 121 3.72 13.24 13.97
CA LYS A 121 4.23 12.71 15.22
C LYS A 121 5.34 11.67 14.98
N MET A 122 5.13 10.78 14.03
CA MET A 122 6.12 9.78 13.64
C MET A 122 7.37 10.44 13.06
N LEU A 123 7.21 11.45 12.22
CA LEU A 123 8.32 12.21 11.66
C LEU A 123 9.15 12.89 12.77
N GLU A 124 8.49 13.49 13.74
CA GLU A 124 9.18 14.09 14.89
C GLU A 124 9.98 13.07 15.68
N LEU A 125 9.40 11.91 15.96
CA LEU A 125 10.09 10.83 16.66
C LEU A 125 11.30 10.31 15.89
N MET A 126 11.15 10.17 14.57
CA MET A 126 12.26 9.76 13.70
C MET A 126 13.39 10.78 13.67
N LYS A 127 13.05 12.07 13.65
CA LYS A 127 14.03 13.15 13.73
C LYS A 127 14.80 13.16 15.04
N LEU A 128 14.14 12.89 16.15
CA LEU A 128 14.79 12.80 17.45
C LEU A 128 15.84 11.68 17.48
N LYS A 129 15.56 10.58 16.79
CA LYS A 129 16.45 9.42 16.80
C LYS A 129 17.54 9.49 15.73
N GLY A 130 17.26 10.09 14.59
CA GLY A 130 18.21 10.17 13.47
C GLY A 130 18.03 11.44 12.66
N ARG A 131 18.30 12.60 13.27
CA ARG A 131 18.06 13.91 12.64
C ARG A 131 18.79 14.10 11.30
N SER A 132 20.01 13.59 11.21
CA SER A 132 20.79 13.68 9.99
C SER A 132 20.24 12.83 8.83
N LYS A 133 19.39 11.86 9.13
CA LYS A 133 18.84 10.93 8.14
C LYS A 133 17.50 11.39 7.57
N VAL A 134 16.75 12.20 8.31
CA VAL A 134 15.43 12.66 7.92
C VAL A 134 15.53 14.04 7.31
N GLN A 135 15.10 14.16 6.05
CA GLN A 135 15.04 15.44 5.34
C GLN A 135 13.60 15.83 5.11
N GLU A 136 13.31 17.09 5.29
CA GLU A 136 12.06 17.72 4.87
C GLU A 136 12.26 18.44 3.55
N ALA A 137 11.20 18.47 2.75
CA ALA A 137 11.23 19.17 1.47
C ALA A 137 11.47 20.66 1.66
#